data_282a0739dd56b22ac1efd572cabf2394
#
_entry.id   282a0739dd56b22ac1efd572cabf2394
#
_cell.length_a   1.000
_cell.length_b   1.000
_cell.length_c   1.000
_cell.angle_alpha   90.00
_cell.angle_beta   90.00
_cell.angle_gamma   90.00
#
_symmetry.space_group_name_H-M   'P 1'
#
loop_
_entity.id
_entity.type
_entity.pdbx_description
1 polymer ?
#
loop_
_entity_poly.entity_id
_entity_poly.type
_entity_poly.pdbx_seq_one_letter_code
_entity_poly.pdbx_strand_id
1 'polypeptide(L)'
;MRVCTGGLVQVDGDLDHVKGVSPWITVHSRKILRGTADLRQQPAMDREVLADALQVGAEMIRVEAREHGARVVCIGEVGIGNTTSAAALLAALTGADAAACCGRGTGLDDEGLAHKIRTVEQALNTHRHAVAPASSATGAPSDSEEVRTQAREALRCLGGLEIAGMAGAYMEAARQGIVAVVDGFISAVAALCACRMDPECRRVMIFATALDEEPTSGRGGEILEQALGAKPALNMGLRLGEGSGAALALPILRAAASVFNDMGTLAEAMALS
;
A
#
# COMPACT_ATOMS: atom_id res chain seq x y z
N MET A 1 -24.81 -8.00 0.99
CA MET A 1 -23.41 -7.56 1.24
C MET A 1 -23.49 -6.20 1.95
N ARG A 2 -23.14 -6.15 3.23
CA ARG A 2 -23.13 -4.88 3.98
C ARG A 2 -21.97 -4.02 3.46
N VAL A 3 -22.25 -2.74 3.20
CA VAL A 3 -21.22 -1.75 2.93
C VAL A 3 -20.46 -1.57 4.22
N CYS A 4 -19.14 -1.82 4.23
CA CYS A 4 -18.32 -1.54 5.39
C CYS A 4 -18.43 -0.06 5.72
N THR A 5 -18.69 0.24 6.97
CA THR A 5 -18.44 1.55 7.56
C THR A 5 -16.96 1.85 7.42
N GLY A 6 -16.58 3.05 6.95
CA GLY A 6 -15.18 3.43 6.86
C GLY A 6 -14.55 3.45 8.24
N GLY A 7 -13.39 2.86 8.39
CA GLY A 7 -12.57 2.96 9.60
C GLY A 7 -11.33 3.80 9.31
N LEU A 8 -11.04 4.77 10.16
CA LEU A 8 -9.78 5.51 10.17
C LEU A 8 -8.91 4.97 11.32
N VAL A 9 -7.75 4.45 10.98
CA VAL A 9 -6.77 3.98 11.97
C VAL A 9 -5.66 5.01 12.09
N GLN A 10 -5.57 5.64 13.26
CA GLN A 10 -4.49 6.56 13.57
C GLN A 10 -3.27 5.79 14.07
N VAL A 11 -2.15 5.91 13.39
CA VAL A 11 -0.86 5.32 13.80
C VAL A 11 0.15 6.38 14.26
N ASP A 12 -0.03 7.64 13.84
CA ASP A 12 0.79 8.78 14.23
C ASP A 12 -0.01 10.09 14.31
N GLY A 13 0.65 11.19 14.64
CA GLY A 13 0.01 12.50 14.74
C GLY A 13 -0.95 12.64 15.94
N ASP A 14 -1.67 13.75 16.02
CA ASP A 14 -2.69 14.03 17.03
C ASP A 14 -4.04 14.29 16.36
N LEU A 15 -5.00 13.38 16.56
CA LEU A 15 -6.39 13.53 16.11
C LEU A 15 -7.31 14.21 17.15
N ASP A 16 -6.74 14.79 18.22
CA ASP A 16 -7.49 15.43 19.29
C ASP A 16 -8.44 16.56 18.80
N HIS A 17 -8.28 16.96 17.54
CA HIS A 17 -9.07 18.00 16.89
C HIS A 17 -10.05 17.50 15.83
N VAL A 18 -10.14 16.18 15.57
CA VAL A 18 -11.11 15.63 14.62
C VAL A 18 -12.51 15.70 15.22
N LYS A 19 -13.09 16.92 15.18
CA LYS A 19 -14.50 17.15 15.53
C LYS A 19 -15.34 16.99 14.27
N GLY A 20 -16.42 16.22 14.35
CA GLY A 20 -17.40 16.10 13.28
C GLY A 20 -17.15 14.97 12.28
N VAL A 21 -16.45 13.91 12.70
CA VAL A 21 -16.40 12.67 11.93
C VAL A 21 -17.82 12.17 11.69
N SER A 22 -18.12 11.80 10.46
CA SER A 22 -19.41 11.22 10.10
C SER A 22 -19.75 10.04 11.01
N PRO A 23 -21.01 9.88 11.45
CA PRO A 23 -21.43 8.74 12.28
C PRO A 23 -21.20 7.36 11.60
N TRP A 24 -20.88 7.36 10.32
CA TRP A 24 -20.54 6.15 9.55
C TRP A 24 -19.06 5.80 9.58
N ILE A 25 -18.22 6.62 10.24
CA ILE A 25 -16.77 6.42 10.35
C ILE A 25 -16.42 6.12 11.79
N THR A 26 -15.75 5.00 12.02
CA THR A 26 -15.18 4.65 13.32
C THR A 26 -13.70 5.05 13.32
N VAL A 27 -13.28 5.81 14.31
CA VAL A 27 -11.87 6.19 14.51
C VAL A 27 -11.24 5.29 15.55
N HIS A 28 -10.21 4.55 15.15
CA HIS A 28 -9.42 3.71 16.04
C HIS A 28 -8.07 4.38 16.32
N SER A 29 -7.92 4.99 17.49
CA SER A 29 -6.62 5.54 17.90
C SER A 29 -5.69 4.39 18.32
N ARG A 30 -4.66 4.14 17.52
CA ARG A 30 -3.62 3.14 17.72
C ARG A 30 -2.24 3.79 17.58
N LYS A 31 -2.12 4.99 18.13
CA LYS A 31 -0.93 5.82 18.03
C LYS A 31 0.29 5.10 18.60
N ILE A 32 1.32 4.96 17.80
CA ILE A 32 2.60 4.34 18.16
C ILE A 32 3.60 5.44 18.54
N LEU A 33 3.85 6.38 17.61
CA LEU A 33 4.74 7.52 17.78
C LEU A 33 4.10 8.79 17.23
N ARG A 34 4.75 9.94 17.45
CA ARG A 34 4.37 11.21 16.81
C ARG A 34 4.84 11.33 15.34
N GLY A 35 5.67 10.41 14.89
CA GLY A 35 6.26 10.33 13.57
C GLY A 35 7.51 9.48 13.61
N THR A 36 8.05 9.12 12.44
CA THR A 36 9.30 8.39 12.32
C THR A 36 10.52 9.29 12.53
N ALA A 37 11.69 8.69 12.71
CA ALA A 37 12.96 9.40 12.66
C ALA A 37 13.30 9.85 11.22
N ASP A 38 14.27 10.75 11.08
CA ASP A 38 14.76 11.21 9.77
C ASP A 38 15.52 10.09 9.06
N LEU A 39 14.90 9.51 8.05
CA LEU A 39 15.44 8.42 7.25
C LEU A 39 16.77 8.74 6.54
N ARG A 40 17.14 10.03 6.44
CA ARG A 40 18.44 10.44 5.89
C ARG A 40 19.59 10.21 6.86
N GLN A 41 19.32 10.07 8.16
CA GLN A 41 20.32 10.03 9.21
C GLN A 41 20.35 8.70 9.95
N GLN A 42 19.18 8.10 10.17
CA GLN A 42 19.01 6.85 10.91
C GLN A 42 17.79 6.09 10.41
N PRO A 43 17.59 4.82 10.80
CA PRO A 43 16.38 4.10 10.46
C PRO A 43 15.12 4.86 10.90
N ALA A 44 14.12 4.90 10.01
CA ALA A 44 12.83 5.56 10.28
C ALA A 44 12.14 5.00 11.53
N MET A 45 12.28 3.72 11.77
CA MET A 45 11.70 2.98 12.90
C MET A 45 12.77 2.07 13.54
N ASP A 46 12.69 1.82 14.84
CA ASP A 46 13.35 0.67 15.43
C ASP A 46 12.57 -0.63 15.16
N ARG A 47 13.08 -1.76 15.66
CA ARG A 47 12.46 -3.07 15.38
C ARG A 47 11.13 -3.27 16.10
N GLU A 48 10.98 -2.70 17.29
CA GLU A 48 9.76 -2.80 18.10
C GLU A 48 8.67 -1.95 17.48
N VAL A 49 9.00 -0.71 17.11
CA VAL A 49 8.09 0.22 16.43
C VAL A 49 7.58 -0.35 15.10
N LEU A 50 8.45 -0.96 14.30
CA LEU A 50 8.02 -1.65 13.08
C LEU A 50 7.07 -2.82 13.39
N ALA A 51 7.39 -3.63 14.39
CA ALA A 51 6.55 -4.76 14.79
C ALA A 51 5.16 -4.29 15.24
N ASP A 52 5.11 -3.23 16.05
CA ASP A 52 3.86 -2.63 16.52
C ASP A 52 3.03 -2.07 15.34
N ALA A 53 3.67 -1.37 14.41
CA ALA A 53 2.98 -0.82 13.23
C ALA A 53 2.37 -1.92 12.35
N LEU A 54 3.12 -2.98 12.06
CA LEU A 54 2.60 -4.16 11.35
C LEU A 54 1.44 -4.80 12.11
N GLN A 55 1.56 -4.92 13.44
CA GLN A 55 0.54 -5.53 14.29
C GLN A 55 -0.75 -4.71 14.33
N VAL A 56 -0.67 -3.38 14.36
CA VAL A 56 -1.86 -2.50 14.30
C VAL A 56 -2.67 -2.77 13.05
N GLY A 57 -2.04 -2.82 11.88
CA GLY A 57 -2.72 -3.13 10.62
C GLY A 57 -3.36 -4.51 10.63
N ALA A 58 -2.63 -5.53 11.10
CA ALA A 58 -3.13 -6.89 11.21
C ALA A 58 -4.32 -6.98 12.19
N GLU A 59 -4.27 -6.29 13.33
CA GLU A 59 -5.36 -6.25 14.30
C GLU A 59 -6.64 -5.68 13.70
N MET A 60 -6.54 -4.60 12.93
CA MET A 60 -7.72 -3.99 12.29
C MET A 60 -8.40 -4.95 11.31
N ILE A 61 -7.65 -5.69 10.53
CA ILE A 61 -8.24 -6.72 9.65
C ILE A 61 -8.94 -7.81 10.46
N ARG A 62 -8.35 -8.25 11.59
CA ARG A 62 -8.99 -9.24 12.48
C ARG A 62 -10.29 -8.71 13.09
N VAL A 63 -10.31 -7.44 13.49
CA VAL A 63 -11.50 -6.77 14.03
C VAL A 63 -12.60 -6.74 12.98
N GLU A 64 -12.30 -6.23 11.78
CA GLU A 64 -13.28 -6.13 10.69
C GLU A 64 -13.81 -7.50 10.25
N ALA A 65 -12.96 -8.51 10.19
CA ALA A 65 -13.38 -9.87 9.88
C ALA A 65 -14.32 -10.45 10.94
N ARG A 66 -13.96 -10.30 12.21
CA ARG A 66 -14.70 -10.89 13.34
C ARG A 66 -16.01 -10.16 13.65
N GLU A 67 -15.98 -8.84 13.68
CA GLU A 67 -17.11 -8.03 14.14
C GLU A 67 -18.09 -7.69 13.01
N HIS A 68 -17.58 -7.53 11.80
CA HIS A 68 -18.37 -7.12 10.65
C HIS A 68 -18.48 -8.18 9.54
N GLY A 69 -17.78 -9.32 9.67
CA GLY A 69 -17.76 -10.37 8.65
C GLY A 69 -17.19 -9.87 7.32
N ALA A 70 -16.20 -8.98 7.37
CA ALA A 70 -15.61 -8.40 6.18
C ALA A 70 -14.98 -9.47 5.28
N ARG A 71 -15.33 -9.48 4.00
CA ARG A 71 -14.76 -10.36 2.96
C ARG A 71 -13.93 -9.59 1.95
N VAL A 72 -14.08 -8.28 1.92
CA VAL A 72 -13.34 -7.34 1.09
C VAL A 72 -13.00 -6.13 1.95
N VAL A 73 -11.77 -5.70 1.91
CA VAL A 73 -11.28 -4.47 2.57
C VAL A 73 -10.65 -3.55 1.53
N CYS A 74 -10.91 -2.26 1.65
CA CYS A 74 -10.27 -1.21 0.88
C CYS A 74 -9.23 -0.54 1.77
N ILE A 75 -7.98 -0.50 1.33
CA ILE A 75 -6.87 0.02 2.13
C ILE A 75 -6.27 1.23 1.42
N GLY A 76 -6.38 2.37 2.03
CA GLY A 76 -5.79 3.64 1.63
C GLY A 76 -5.16 4.34 2.81
N GLU A 77 -4.57 5.49 2.61
CA GLU A 77 -3.90 6.28 3.65
C GLU A 77 -4.20 7.77 3.49
N VAL A 78 -4.00 8.51 4.55
CA VAL A 78 -4.02 9.98 4.58
C VAL A 78 -2.75 10.44 5.26
N GLY A 79 -1.88 11.15 4.52
CA GLY A 79 -0.62 11.63 5.05
C GLY A 79 -0.01 12.74 4.21
N ILE A 80 0.96 13.45 4.76
CA ILE A 80 1.72 14.49 4.06
C ILE A 80 3.19 14.10 4.04
N GLY A 81 3.80 14.12 2.85
CA GLY A 81 5.24 13.84 2.68
C GLY A 81 5.59 12.36 2.58
N ASN A 82 4.66 11.46 2.79
CA ASN A 82 4.88 10.00 2.76
C ASN A 82 5.18 9.44 1.35
N THR A 83 4.90 10.20 0.28
CA THR A 83 5.37 9.86 -1.07
C THR A 83 6.90 9.80 -1.17
N THR A 84 7.64 10.49 -0.28
CA THR A 84 9.11 10.42 -0.22
C THR A 84 9.56 9.07 0.34
N SER A 85 8.97 8.61 1.44
CA SER A 85 9.22 7.28 2.00
C SER A 85 8.81 6.18 1.03
N ALA A 86 7.66 6.35 0.36
CA ALA A 86 7.19 5.41 -0.65
C ALA A 86 8.17 5.30 -1.84
N ALA A 87 8.67 6.43 -2.36
CA ALA A 87 9.66 6.44 -3.44
C ALA A 87 10.99 5.78 -3.01
N ALA A 88 11.45 6.03 -1.78
CA ALA A 88 12.65 5.39 -1.23
C ALA A 88 12.49 3.87 -1.10
N LEU A 89 11.34 3.40 -0.62
CA LEU A 89 11.01 1.98 -0.55
C LEU A 89 10.93 1.33 -1.93
N LEU A 90 10.27 1.98 -2.88
CA LEU A 90 10.18 1.48 -4.26
C LEU A 90 11.57 1.30 -4.87
N ALA A 91 12.43 2.32 -4.76
CA ALA A 91 13.80 2.25 -5.25
C ALA A 91 14.60 1.13 -4.56
N ALA A 92 14.51 1.00 -3.23
CA ALA A 92 15.21 -0.02 -2.47
C ALA A 92 14.75 -1.45 -2.84
N LEU A 93 13.45 -1.67 -3.03
CA LEU A 93 12.87 -2.98 -3.29
C LEU A 93 12.97 -3.43 -4.75
N THR A 94 13.19 -2.50 -5.68
CA THR A 94 13.25 -2.79 -7.12
C THR A 94 14.62 -2.57 -7.74
N GLY A 95 15.50 -1.83 -7.07
CA GLY A 95 16.78 -1.40 -7.62
C GLY A 95 16.67 -0.29 -8.68
N ALA A 96 15.51 0.32 -8.82
CA ALA A 96 15.29 1.43 -9.74
C ALA A 96 15.93 2.73 -9.21
N ASP A 97 16.28 3.62 -10.13
CA ASP A 97 16.85 4.93 -9.78
C ASP A 97 15.87 5.77 -8.96
N ALA A 98 16.38 6.50 -7.97
CA ALA A 98 15.60 7.40 -7.13
C ALA A 98 14.77 8.39 -7.95
N ALA A 99 15.37 8.97 -8.99
CA ALA A 99 14.71 9.92 -9.89
C ALA A 99 13.52 9.28 -10.62
N ALA A 100 13.64 7.99 -11.02
CA ALA A 100 12.55 7.27 -11.67
C ALA A 100 11.39 6.96 -10.70
N CYS A 101 11.69 6.78 -9.41
CA CYS A 101 10.69 6.47 -8.38
C CYS A 101 9.99 7.71 -7.80
N CYS A 102 10.56 8.93 -7.98
CA CYS A 102 10.03 10.15 -7.40
C CYS A 102 9.03 10.84 -8.34
N GLY A 103 7.83 11.10 -7.85
CA GLY A 103 6.84 11.98 -8.46
C GLY A 103 6.69 13.30 -7.68
N ARG A 104 5.89 14.23 -8.22
CA ARG A 104 5.63 15.55 -7.62
C ARG A 104 4.75 15.49 -6.36
N GLY A 105 4.11 14.34 -6.12
CA GLY A 105 3.17 14.20 -5.01
C GLY A 105 2.04 15.24 -5.08
N THR A 106 1.83 15.98 -3.99
CA THR A 106 0.76 16.99 -3.90
C THR A 106 1.03 18.28 -4.67
N GLY A 107 2.05 18.32 -5.55
CA GLY A 107 2.28 19.47 -6.44
C GLY A 107 3.61 20.19 -6.21
N LEU A 108 4.70 19.45 -5.97
CA LEU A 108 6.03 20.02 -5.90
C LEU A 108 6.42 20.66 -7.24
N ASP A 109 7.06 21.82 -7.18
CA ASP A 109 7.76 22.42 -8.30
C ASP A 109 9.07 21.67 -8.66
N ASP A 110 9.81 22.14 -9.65
CA ASP A 110 11.04 21.48 -10.10
C ASP A 110 12.12 21.46 -9.03
N GLU A 111 12.23 22.53 -8.22
CA GLU A 111 13.19 22.60 -7.12
C GLU A 111 12.82 21.62 -6.00
N GLY A 112 11.54 21.56 -5.63
CA GLY A 112 10.99 20.62 -4.65
C GLY A 112 11.16 19.17 -5.09
N LEU A 113 10.91 18.86 -6.37
CA LEU A 113 11.16 17.53 -6.92
C LEU A 113 12.64 17.16 -6.88
N ALA A 114 13.53 18.06 -7.29
CA ALA A 114 14.97 17.84 -7.21
C ALA A 114 15.44 17.64 -5.77
N HIS A 115 14.87 18.38 -4.81
CA HIS A 115 15.13 18.19 -3.38
C HIS A 115 14.66 16.81 -2.90
N LYS A 116 13.46 16.38 -3.28
CA LYS A 116 12.93 15.07 -2.95
C LYS A 116 13.82 13.94 -3.48
N ILE A 117 14.27 14.03 -4.73
CA ILE A 117 15.19 13.04 -5.33
C ILE A 117 16.48 12.95 -4.51
N ARG A 118 17.15 14.08 -4.21
CA ARG A 118 18.36 14.09 -3.37
C ARG A 118 18.11 13.50 -1.97
N THR A 119 16.93 13.74 -1.39
CA THR A 119 16.55 13.18 -0.10
C THR A 119 16.46 11.66 -0.16
N VAL A 120 15.84 11.13 -1.20
CA VAL A 120 15.74 9.68 -1.43
C VAL A 120 17.12 9.05 -1.66
N GLU A 121 17.95 9.66 -2.52
CA GLU A 121 19.32 9.20 -2.76
C GLU A 121 20.16 9.16 -1.48
N GLN A 122 20.07 10.21 -0.66
CA GLN A 122 20.77 10.27 0.62
C GLN A 122 20.31 9.16 1.56
N ALA A 123 19.00 8.93 1.66
CA ALA A 123 18.44 7.87 2.50
C ALA A 123 18.90 6.47 2.05
N LEU A 124 18.85 6.19 0.74
CA LEU A 124 19.32 4.93 0.16
C LEU A 124 20.81 4.71 0.45
N ASN A 125 21.63 5.75 0.31
CA ASN A 125 23.06 5.67 0.61
C ASN A 125 23.34 5.44 2.11
N THR A 126 22.60 6.11 2.99
CA THR A 126 22.72 5.93 4.45
C THR A 126 22.42 4.48 4.84
N HIS A 127 21.41 3.87 4.23
CA HIS A 127 20.95 2.52 4.55
C HIS A 127 21.42 1.43 3.57
N ARG A 128 22.38 1.72 2.70
CA ARG A 128 22.82 0.83 1.61
C ARG A 128 23.11 -0.62 2.04
N HIS A 129 23.60 -0.82 3.26
CA HIS A 129 23.91 -2.15 3.78
C HIS A 129 22.67 -2.94 4.21
N ALA A 130 21.58 -2.23 4.53
CA ALA A 130 20.32 -2.83 4.94
C ALA A 130 19.34 -3.03 3.77
N VAL A 131 19.52 -2.27 2.68
CA VAL A 131 18.57 -2.20 1.57
C VAL A 131 19.19 -2.56 0.20
N ALA A 132 20.42 -3.10 0.18
CA ALA A 132 21.03 -3.56 -1.06
C ALA A 132 20.13 -4.62 -1.72
N PRO A 133 19.76 -4.46 -3.01
CA PRO A 133 18.86 -5.40 -3.67
C PRO A 133 19.47 -6.81 -3.63
N ALA A 134 18.69 -7.79 -3.19
CA ALA A 134 19.07 -9.19 -3.35
C ALA A 134 19.35 -9.43 -4.84
N SER A 135 20.38 -10.22 -5.17
CA SER A 135 20.96 -10.37 -6.50
C SER A 135 20.02 -10.87 -7.61
N SER A 136 18.71 -10.88 -7.37
CA SER A 136 17.65 -11.29 -8.29
C SER A 136 16.72 -10.15 -8.72
N ALA A 137 17.24 -8.96 -8.99
CA ALA A 137 16.44 -7.77 -9.39
C ALA A 137 15.65 -7.90 -10.72
N THR A 138 15.74 -9.03 -11.43
CA THR A 138 15.11 -9.25 -12.75
C THR A 138 14.26 -10.52 -12.84
N GLY A 139 13.70 -11.00 -11.73
CA GLY A 139 12.85 -12.20 -11.73
C GLY A 139 11.66 -12.08 -10.80
N ALA A 140 10.69 -12.98 -10.96
CA ALA A 140 9.58 -13.15 -10.01
C ALA A 140 10.09 -13.16 -8.57
N PRO A 141 9.31 -12.67 -7.59
CA PRO A 141 9.74 -12.61 -6.19
C PRO A 141 10.24 -13.98 -5.74
N SER A 142 11.55 -14.08 -5.45
CA SER A 142 12.08 -15.31 -4.88
C SER A 142 11.54 -15.39 -3.44
N ASP A 143 10.98 -16.53 -3.09
CA ASP A 143 10.43 -16.81 -1.74
C ASP A 143 11.56 -17.17 -0.76
N SER A 144 12.70 -16.44 -0.83
CA SER A 144 13.84 -16.69 0.04
C SER A 144 13.72 -15.86 1.32
N GLU A 145 14.19 -16.41 2.43
CA GLU A 145 14.27 -15.71 3.72
C GLU A 145 15.11 -14.43 3.65
N GLU A 146 16.09 -14.40 2.74
CA GLU A 146 16.90 -13.21 2.48
C GLU A 146 16.06 -12.07 1.93
N VAL A 147 15.18 -12.32 0.93
CA VAL A 147 14.26 -11.32 0.35
C VAL A 147 13.29 -10.82 1.40
N ARG A 148 12.75 -11.72 2.24
CA ARG A 148 11.81 -11.35 3.31
C ARG A 148 12.48 -10.44 4.35
N THR A 149 13.69 -10.81 4.79
CA THR A 149 14.48 -10.04 5.75
C THR A 149 14.83 -8.67 5.19
N GLN A 150 15.26 -8.63 3.93
CA GLN A 150 15.60 -7.38 3.25
C GLN A 150 14.39 -6.45 3.12
N ALA A 151 13.24 -6.97 2.72
CA ALA A 151 12.02 -6.16 2.62
C ALA A 151 11.60 -5.59 3.98
N ARG A 152 11.73 -6.37 5.05
CA ARG A 152 11.47 -5.92 6.42
C ARG A 152 12.45 -4.83 6.86
N GLU A 153 13.74 -4.97 6.55
CA GLU A 153 14.75 -3.96 6.88
C GLU A 153 14.60 -2.71 6.03
N ALA A 154 14.24 -2.83 4.75
CA ALA A 154 13.92 -1.69 3.91
C ALA A 154 12.72 -0.89 4.50
N LEU A 155 11.65 -1.58 4.86
CA LEU A 155 10.48 -0.96 5.48
C LEU A 155 10.83 -0.27 6.80
N ARG A 156 11.70 -0.88 7.62
CA ARG A 156 12.18 -0.32 8.89
C ARG A 156 12.98 0.96 8.69
N CYS A 157 13.88 0.95 7.70
CA CYS A 157 14.82 2.05 7.48
C CYS A 157 14.20 3.24 6.75
N LEU A 158 13.32 2.97 5.77
CA LEU A 158 12.85 3.95 4.79
C LEU A 158 11.34 4.21 4.85
N GLY A 159 10.58 3.38 5.57
CA GLY A 159 9.13 3.43 5.59
C GLY A 159 8.54 4.50 6.49
N GLY A 160 7.20 4.49 6.54
CA GLY A 160 6.37 5.23 7.49
C GLY A 160 5.53 4.28 8.32
N LEU A 161 4.99 4.78 9.43
CA LEU A 161 4.13 3.99 10.33
C LEU A 161 2.87 3.52 9.61
N GLU A 162 2.27 4.37 8.78
CA GLU A 162 1.10 4.07 7.97
C GLU A 162 1.42 3.04 6.87
N ILE A 163 2.59 3.13 6.22
CA ILE A 163 3.02 2.14 5.21
C ILE A 163 3.22 0.78 5.88
N ALA A 164 3.84 0.74 7.07
CA ALA A 164 4.01 -0.47 7.84
C ALA A 164 2.65 -1.04 8.30
N GLY A 165 1.75 -0.19 8.78
CA GLY A 165 0.39 -0.59 9.15
C GLY A 165 -0.37 -1.21 7.98
N MET A 166 -0.34 -0.58 6.82
CA MET A 166 -0.94 -1.12 5.59
C MET A 166 -0.31 -2.46 5.17
N ALA A 167 1.03 -2.58 5.25
CA ALA A 167 1.70 -3.85 4.95
C ALA A 167 1.24 -4.97 5.89
N GLY A 168 1.11 -4.70 7.19
CA GLY A 168 0.57 -5.63 8.17
C GLY A 168 -0.88 -6.02 7.89
N ALA A 169 -1.71 -5.06 7.45
CA ALA A 169 -3.08 -5.30 7.04
C ALA A 169 -3.17 -6.22 5.82
N TYR A 170 -2.34 -6.01 4.79
CA TYR A 170 -2.28 -6.88 3.62
C TYR A 170 -1.87 -8.30 3.96
N MET A 171 -0.85 -8.48 4.81
CA MET A 171 -0.42 -9.80 5.26
C MET A 171 -1.51 -10.54 6.03
N GLU A 172 -2.23 -9.86 6.89
CA GLU A 172 -3.34 -10.48 7.64
C GLU A 172 -4.55 -10.77 6.75
N ALA A 173 -4.86 -9.90 5.79
CA ALA A 173 -5.92 -10.16 4.81
C ALA A 173 -5.63 -11.44 4.01
N ALA A 174 -4.39 -11.65 3.60
CA ALA A 174 -3.97 -12.89 2.93
C ALA A 174 -4.16 -14.12 3.82
N ARG A 175 -3.73 -14.04 5.09
CA ARG A 175 -3.90 -15.14 6.06
C ARG A 175 -5.36 -15.53 6.29
N GLN A 176 -6.28 -14.57 6.20
CA GLN A 176 -7.71 -14.80 6.41
C GLN A 176 -8.50 -15.05 5.12
N GLY A 177 -7.84 -14.97 3.96
CA GLY A 177 -8.52 -15.11 2.66
C GLY A 177 -9.48 -13.95 2.36
N ILE A 178 -9.19 -12.77 2.88
CA ILE A 178 -9.96 -11.54 2.66
C ILE A 178 -9.38 -10.81 1.46
N VAL A 179 -10.22 -10.40 0.51
CA VAL A 179 -9.79 -9.64 -0.65
C VAL A 179 -9.39 -8.23 -0.21
N ALA A 180 -8.18 -7.81 -0.55
CA ALA A 180 -7.66 -6.48 -0.28
C ALA A 180 -7.66 -5.64 -1.57
N VAL A 181 -8.41 -4.56 -1.58
CA VAL A 181 -8.42 -3.58 -2.67
C VAL A 181 -7.37 -2.52 -2.37
N VAL A 182 -6.33 -2.51 -3.17
CA VAL A 182 -5.18 -1.59 -3.07
C VAL A 182 -5.55 -0.29 -3.76
N ASP A 183 -5.43 0.83 -3.08
CA ASP A 183 -5.85 2.15 -3.57
C ASP A 183 -4.88 2.72 -4.60
N GLY A 184 -4.02 3.64 -4.22
CA GLY A 184 -3.08 4.36 -5.07
C GLY A 184 -1.61 3.98 -4.82
N PHE A 185 -0.70 4.87 -5.22
CA PHE A 185 0.74 4.65 -5.22
C PHE A 185 1.30 4.22 -3.85
N ILE A 186 1.03 4.98 -2.78
CA ILE A 186 1.58 4.70 -1.44
C ILE A 186 1.05 3.36 -0.90
N SER A 187 -0.26 3.13 -1.08
CA SER A 187 -0.91 1.87 -0.71
C SER A 187 -0.33 0.67 -1.47
N ALA A 188 0.00 0.86 -2.75
CA ALA A 188 0.64 -0.17 -3.57
C ALA A 188 2.11 -0.41 -3.19
N VAL A 189 2.85 0.62 -2.73
CA VAL A 189 4.20 0.42 -2.16
C VAL A 189 4.12 -0.41 -0.86
N ALA A 190 3.14 -0.16 -0.01
CA ALA A 190 2.90 -1.01 1.16
C ALA A 190 2.54 -2.46 0.76
N ALA A 191 1.75 -2.63 -0.31
CA ALA A 191 1.45 -3.94 -0.89
C ALA A 191 2.71 -4.62 -1.43
N LEU A 192 3.64 -3.88 -2.07
CA LEU A 192 4.93 -4.42 -2.51
C LEU A 192 5.76 -4.91 -1.32
N CYS A 193 5.84 -4.12 -0.24
CA CYS A 193 6.51 -4.54 1.00
C CYS A 193 5.89 -5.84 1.54
N ALA A 194 4.57 -5.91 1.62
CA ALA A 194 3.86 -7.11 2.08
C ALA A 194 4.16 -8.33 1.19
N CYS A 195 4.08 -8.19 -0.13
CA CYS A 195 4.37 -9.28 -1.07
C CYS A 195 5.82 -9.75 -1.04
N ARG A 196 6.78 -8.86 -0.73
CA ARG A 196 8.18 -9.24 -0.54
C ARG A 196 8.42 -9.96 0.79
N MET A 197 7.66 -9.62 1.84
CA MET A 197 7.71 -10.32 3.13
C MET A 197 6.91 -11.63 3.13
N ASP A 198 5.80 -11.68 2.38
CA ASP A 198 4.94 -12.84 2.23
C ASP A 198 4.31 -12.86 0.83
N PRO A 199 4.79 -13.69 -0.10
CA PRO A 199 4.28 -13.77 -1.47
C PRO A 199 2.81 -14.13 -1.58
N GLU A 200 2.22 -14.81 -0.59
CA GLU A 200 0.80 -15.17 -0.58
C GLU A 200 -0.12 -13.93 -0.57
N CYS A 201 0.39 -12.77 -0.11
CA CYS A 201 -0.35 -11.52 -0.12
C CYS A 201 -0.88 -11.14 -1.51
N ARG A 202 -0.08 -11.42 -2.57
CA ARG A 202 -0.45 -11.07 -3.95
C ARG A 202 -1.74 -11.73 -4.42
N ARG A 203 -2.08 -12.91 -3.90
CA ARG A 203 -3.24 -13.71 -4.31
C ARG A 203 -4.58 -13.11 -3.93
N VAL A 204 -4.60 -12.24 -2.93
CA VAL A 204 -5.84 -11.61 -2.43
C VAL A 204 -5.96 -10.14 -2.85
N MET A 205 -4.97 -9.61 -3.60
CA MET A 205 -4.92 -8.19 -3.96
C MET A 205 -5.59 -7.89 -5.29
N ILE A 206 -6.40 -6.83 -5.30
CA ILE A 206 -6.96 -6.20 -6.48
C ILE A 206 -6.51 -4.74 -6.47
N PHE A 207 -5.92 -4.28 -7.57
CA PHE A 207 -5.45 -2.91 -7.72
C PHE A 207 -6.58 -2.05 -8.28
N ALA A 208 -6.93 -1.00 -7.55
CA ALA A 208 -8.11 -0.20 -7.83
C ALA A 208 -7.89 0.74 -9.02
N THR A 209 -6.81 1.52 -8.98
CA THR A 209 -6.55 2.58 -9.96
C THR A 209 -5.12 2.47 -10.51
N ALA A 210 -4.89 3.06 -11.69
CA ALA A 210 -3.55 3.22 -12.24
C ALA A 210 -2.64 3.91 -11.21
N LEU A 211 -1.42 3.40 -11.09
CA LEU A 211 -0.49 3.81 -10.03
C LEU A 211 0.38 5.02 -10.42
N ASP A 212 0.24 5.52 -11.65
CA ASP A 212 0.92 6.73 -12.10
C ASP A 212 0.27 7.98 -11.51
N GLU A 213 1.00 8.66 -10.64
CA GLU A 213 0.53 9.92 -10.05
C GLU A 213 0.54 11.07 -11.05
N GLU A 214 1.49 11.08 -11.99
CA GLU A 214 1.56 12.04 -13.10
C GLU A 214 2.43 11.50 -14.25
N PRO A 215 1.99 11.64 -15.52
CA PRO A 215 2.76 11.22 -16.70
C PRO A 215 4.07 11.98 -16.89
N THR A 216 4.27 13.11 -16.20
CA THR A 216 5.38 14.03 -16.40
C THR A 216 6.48 13.96 -15.34
N SER A 217 6.30 13.20 -14.26
CA SER A 217 7.24 13.18 -13.16
C SER A 217 7.53 11.76 -12.66
N GLY A 218 8.53 11.14 -13.30
CA GLY A 218 8.99 9.82 -12.90
C GLY A 218 8.16 8.68 -13.51
N ARG A 219 8.65 7.46 -13.31
CA ARG A 219 8.03 6.21 -13.78
C ARG A 219 7.67 5.29 -12.61
N GLY A 220 7.48 5.88 -11.41
CA GLY A 220 7.27 5.13 -10.19
C GLY A 220 6.07 4.19 -10.27
N GLY A 221 4.96 4.64 -10.85
CA GLY A 221 3.76 3.83 -11.05
C GLY A 221 4.02 2.64 -11.97
N GLU A 222 4.64 2.85 -13.14
CA GLU A 222 4.98 1.77 -14.08
C GLU A 222 5.91 0.73 -13.43
N ILE A 223 6.95 1.19 -12.71
CA ILE A 223 7.88 0.33 -11.99
C ILE A 223 7.13 -0.53 -10.95
N LEU A 224 6.22 0.09 -10.22
CA LEU A 224 5.43 -0.55 -9.18
C LEU A 224 4.44 -1.57 -9.77
N GLU A 225 3.75 -1.21 -10.86
CA GLU A 225 2.87 -2.13 -11.60
C GLU A 225 3.63 -3.36 -12.11
N GLN A 226 4.82 -3.16 -12.67
CA GLN A 226 5.68 -4.27 -13.10
C GLN A 226 6.14 -5.14 -11.92
N ALA A 227 6.62 -4.51 -10.83
CA ALA A 227 7.11 -5.22 -9.65
C ALA A 227 6.04 -6.07 -8.95
N LEU A 228 4.78 -5.63 -9.01
CA LEU A 228 3.62 -6.31 -8.44
C LEU A 228 2.89 -7.21 -9.44
N GLY A 229 3.19 -7.13 -10.74
CA GLY A 229 2.34 -7.71 -11.77
C GLY A 229 0.91 -7.15 -11.68
N ALA A 230 0.78 -5.88 -11.34
CA ALA A 230 -0.50 -5.22 -11.12
C ALA A 230 -1.19 -4.93 -12.46
N LYS A 231 -2.52 -5.10 -12.45
CA LYS A 231 -3.41 -4.67 -13.54
C LYS A 231 -4.53 -3.86 -12.89
N PRO A 232 -4.45 -2.54 -12.90
CA PRO A 232 -5.46 -1.68 -12.28
C PRO A 232 -6.84 -1.87 -12.92
N ALA A 233 -7.88 -1.87 -12.08
CA ALA A 233 -9.27 -1.99 -12.55
C ALA A 233 -9.78 -0.71 -13.20
N LEU A 234 -9.24 0.45 -12.76
CA LEU A 234 -9.63 1.78 -13.21
C LEU A 234 -8.41 2.55 -13.74
N ASN A 235 -8.63 3.33 -14.80
CA ASN A 235 -7.67 4.33 -15.27
C ASN A 235 -8.43 5.64 -15.52
N MET A 236 -8.65 6.41 -14.46
CA MET A 236 -9.47 7.62 -14.47
C MET A 236 -8.67 8.88 -14.11
N GLY A 237 -7.33 8.79 -14.05
CA GLY A 237 -6.49 9.90 -13.64
C GLY A 237 -6.72 10.35 -12.18
N LEU A 238 -7.09 9.42 -11.30
CA LEU A 238 -7.32 9.70 -9.88
C LEU A 238 -5.98 9.97 -9.19
N ARG A 239 -5.94 11.03 -8.39
CA ARG A 239 -4.73 11.47 -7.66
C ARG A 239 -5.01 11.90 -6.23
N LEU A 240 -6.21 11.65 -5.71
CA LEU A 240 -6.59 12.04 -4.36
C LEU A 240 -5.96 11.13 -3.30
N GLY A 241 -5.84 9.82 -3.59
CA GLY A 241 -5.53 8.82 -2.56
C GLY A 241 -6.68 8.64 -1.58
N GLU A 242 -6.38 8.52 -0.31
CA GLU A 242 -7.35 8.47 0.81
C GLU A 242 -8.37 7.33 0.69
N GLY A 243 -8.02 6.24 -0.04
CA GLY A 243 -8.93 5.13 -0.30
C GLY A 243 -9.99 5.41 -1.37
N SER A 244 -9.93 6.58 -2.03
CA SER A 244 -10.95 7.00 -3.01
C SER A 244 -11.00 6.08 -4.24
N GLY A 245 -9.85 5.69 -4.78
CA GLY A 245 -9.77 4.75 -5.89
C GLY A 245 -10.32 3.37 -5.52
N ALA A 246 -9.94 2.86 -4.34
CA ALA A 246 -10.44 1.60 -3.82
C ALA A 246 -11.96 1.63 -3.62
N ALA A 247 -12.50 2.72 -3.10
CA ALA A 247 -13.94 2.90 -2.93
C ALA A 247 -14.68 2.89 -4.29
N LEU A 248 -14.13 3.57 -5.31
CA LEU A 248 -14.71 3.60 -6.66
C LEU A 248 -14.62 2.25 -7.39
N ALA A 249 -13.66 1.40 -7.07
CA ALA A 249 -13.56 0.07 -7.64
C ALA A 249 -14.61 -0.91 -7.08
N LEU A 250 -15.14 -0.69 -5.87
CA LEU A 250 -16.09 -1.61 -5.22
C LEU A 250 -17.35 -1.91 -6.05
N PRO A 251 -18.05 -0.93 -6.66
CA PRO A 251 -19.21 -1.21 -7.50
C PRO A 251 -18.88 -2.14 -8.68
N ILE A 252 -17.68 -1.98 -9.28
CA ILE A 252 -17.22 -2.82 -10.38
C ILE A 252 -16.96 -4.24 -9.90
N LEU A 253 -16.29 -4.40 -8.76
CA LEU A 253 -16.05 -5.71 -8.15
C LEU A 253 -17.37 -6.42 -7.80
N ARG A 254 -18.37 -5.68 -7.31
CA ARG A 254 -19.71 -6.22 -7.07
C ARG A 254 -20.38 -6.68 -8.36
N ALA A 255 -20.34 -5.86 -9.40
CA ALA A 255 -20.89 -6.22 -10.70
C ALA A 255 -20.20 -7.46 -11.28
N ALA A 256 -18.87 -7.53 -11.22
CA ALA A 256 -18.11 -8.70 -11.65
C ALA A 256 -18.49 -9.98 -10.89
N ALA A 257 -18.64 -9.87 -9.56
CA ALA A 257 -19.08 -10.99 -8.73
C ALA A 257 -20.49 -11.44 -9.07
N SER A 258 -21.41 -10.51 -9.35
CA SER A 258 -22.78 -10.84 -9.78
C SER A 258 -22.79 -11.53 -11.15
N VAL A 259 -22.03 -11.01 -12.10
CA VAL A 259 -21.89 -11.68 -13.42
C VAL A 259 -21.38 -13.10 -13.26
N PHE A 260 -20.35 -13.30 -12.42
CA PHE A 260 -19.79 -14.63 -12.21
C PHE A 260 -20.77 -15.62 -11.55
N ASN A 261 -21.56 -15.14 -10.59
CA ASN A 261 -22.46 -16.01 -9.81
C ASN A 261 -23.85 -16.22 -10.44
N ASP A 262 -24.37 -15.21 -11.14
CA ASP A 262 -25.78 -15.14 -11.52
C ASP A 262 -25.98 -15.31 -13.05
N MET A 263 -24.93 -15.23 -13.85
CA MET A 263 -25.01 -15.40 -15.30
C MET A 263 -25.19 -16.89 -15.64
N GLY A 264 -26.24 -17.20 -16.41
CA GLY A 264 -26.51 -18.56 -16.88
C GLY A 264 -25.38 -19.11 -17.77
N THR A 265 -25.17 -20.41 -17.73
CA THR A 265 -24.22 -21.08 -18.61
C THR A 265 -24.77 -21.18 -20.04
N LEU A 266 -23.89 -21.39 -21.03
CA LEU A 266 -24.31 -21.62 -22.41
C LEU A 266 -25.25 -22.84 -22.50
N ALA A 267 -25.00 -23.89 -21.70
CA ALA A 267 -25.85 -25.09 -21.67
C ALA A 267 -27.27 -24.78 -21.18
N GLU A 268 -27.42 -23.95 -20.14
CA GLU A 268 -28.72 -23.48 -19.64
C GLU A 268 -29.43 -22.62 -20.69
N ALA A 269 -28.72 -21.71 -21.34
CA ALA A 269 -29.28 -20.86 -22.40
C ALA A 269 -29.77 -21.70 -23.60
N MET A 270 -29.01 -22.73 -23.98
CA MET A 270 -29.41 -23.64 -25.07
C MET A 270 -30.59 -24.57 -24.69
N ALA A 271 -30.80 -24.84 -23.42
CA ALA A 271 -31.93 -25.65 -22.94
C ALA A 271 -33.25 -24.88 -22.91
N LEU A 272 -33.19 -23.54 -23.06
CA LEU A 272 -34.38 -22.66 -23.15
C LEU A 272 -34.86 -22.39 -24.58
N SER A 273 -34.09 -22.82 -25.62
CA SER A 273 -34.40 -22.73 -27.02
C SER A 273 -35.04 -24.05 -27.53
#